data_1e53c731df24cc5194d93cbce74a869f
#
_entry.id   1e53c731df24cc5194d93cbce74a869f
#
_cell.length_a   1.000
_cell.length_b   1.000
_cell.length_c   1.000
_cell.angle_alpha   90.00
_cell.angle_beta   90.00
_cell.angle_gamma   90.00
#
_symmetry.space_group_name_H-M   'P 1'
#
loop_
_entity.id
_entity.type
_entity.pdbx_description
1 polymer ?
#
loop_
_entity_poly.entity_id
_entity_poly.type
_entity_poly.pdbx_seq_one_letter_code
_entity_poly.pdbx_strand_id
1 'polypeptide(L)'
;MKKLRVFFACVTSRLARLALRLLGRGGTALPGKAALRVYPGLMRELGRGVETVIITGTNGKTTTAGMLRHMLDKAGTAYFSNRSGANLTSGITAEFIENADLLGKPKKTLAVIECDEGNFPAVAAALQPRAVIVTNLFRDQLDRYGEVTHTRDLIASGIQKAPGAVLCLNADCSLTASLGWDVPNKTVYFGLENISSDAVPSVSDAPHCLRCGARYAYRRYTFAHLGDWYCPACGAQRPAPDMAVESVEALPGGGSAVTMKTPEGTVSFDLALPALYNVCNAAAALTAARTMGWDMDICCAALADFGAVFGRMEQLTVGETSVRIVLVKNPAGCDRALEFLASQSEDLLPIFCLNDNAADGTDVSWIWDADYESLLATRQYASIGVYGVRAQDMRLRLKYAGADDAAITVYDTADDLAAAVQKVGKPVVLLPNYTSMLTVRDKLSALAGGGRFWE
;
A
#
# COMPACT_ATOMS: atom_id res chain seq x y z
N MET A 1 -8.49 -28.76 27.06
CA MET A 1 -9.01 -27.37 27.22
C MET A 1 -8.70 -26.47 26.03
N LYS A 2 -7.46 -26.37 25.50
CA LYS A 2 -7.14 -25.50 24.37
C LYS A 2 -7.95 -25.77 23.11
N LYS A 3 -8.01 -27.01 22.64
CA LYS A 3 -8.81 -27.42 21.45
C LYS A 3 -10.27 -27.01 21.53
N LEU A 4 -10.89 -27.13 22.73
CA LEU A 4 -12.25 -26.73 22.96
C LEU A 4 -12.48 -25.24 22.82
N ARG A 5 -11.52 -24.39 23.33
CA ARG A 5 -11.56 -22.93 23.16
C ARG A 5 -11.40 -22.53 21.70
N VAL A 6 -10.49 -23.19 20.95
CA VAL A 6 -10.34 -22.97 19.50
C VAL A 6 -11.66 -23.29 18.77
N PHE A 7 -12.28 -24.44 19.11
CA PHE A 7 -13.55 -24.84 18.51
C PHE A 7 -14.64 -23.78 18.72
N PHE A 8 -14.89 -23.35 19.97
CA PHE A 8 -15.92 -22.35 20.25
C PHE A 8 -15.61 -21.01 19.59
N ALA A 9 -14.35 -20.57 19.55
CA ALA A 9 -13.95 -19.33 18.88
C ALA A 9 -14.19 -19.40 17.36
N CYS A 10 -13.84 -20.53 16.71
CA CYS A 10 -14.10 -20.75 15.29
C CYS A 10 -15.60 -20.78 14.98
N VAL A 11 -16.40 -21.47 15.80
CA VAL A 11 -17.88 -21.50 15.65
C VAL A 11 -18.46 -20.10 15.78
N THR A 12 -18.06 -19.34 16.82
CA THR A 12 -18.54 -17.97 17.03
C THR A 12 -18.23 -17.07 15.84
N SER A 13 -17.01 -17.17 15.29
CA SER A 13 -16.64 -16.40 14.08
C SER A 13 -17.51 -16.75 12.88
N ARG A 14 -17.71 -18.05 12.61
CA ARG A 14 -18.52 -18.51 11.47
C ARG A 14 -19.99 -18.10 11.60
N LEU A 15 -20.54 -18.18 12.81
CA LEU A 15 -21.91 -17.71 13.09
C LEU A 15 -22.02 -16.19 12.89
N ALA A 16 -21.05 -15.41 13.39
CA ALA A 16 -21.02 -13.96 13.18
C ALA A 16 -20.94 -13.60 11.68
N ARG A 17 -20.13 -14.34 10.89
CA ARG A 17 -20.03 -14.14 9.43
C ARG A 17 -21.36 -14.49 8.74
N LEU A 18 -21.99 -15.58 9.12
CA LEU A 18 -23.31 -15.99 8.57
C LEU A 18 -24.36 -14.91 8.84
N ALA A 19 -24.43 -14.41 10.08
CA ALA A 19 -25.37 -13.34 10.45
C ALA A 19 -25.13 -12.07 9.63
N LEU A 20 -23.86 -11.66 9.42
CA LEU A 20 -23.54 -10.50 8.58
C LEU A 20 -23.98 -10.69 7.13
N ARG A 21 -23.78 -11.89 6.55
CA ARG A 21 -24.22 -12.21 5.20
C ARG A 21 -25.75 -12.14 5.06
N LEU A 22 -26.48 -12.65 6.03
CA LEU A 22 -27.95 -12.58 6.06
C LEU A 22 -28.47 -11.15 6.17
N LEU A 23 -27.70 -10.25 6.81
CA LEU A 23 -28.01 -8.83 6.91
C LEU A 23 -27.53 -7.99 5.70
N GLY A 24 -26.98 -8.64 4.64
CA GLY A 24 -26.45 -7.95 3.47
C GLY A 24 -25.22 -7.09 3.77
N ARG A 25 -24.54 -7.32 4.90
CA ARG A 25 -23.36 -6.56 5.32
C ARG A 25 -22.08 -7.35 5.09
N GLY A 26 -21.17 -6.81 4.28
CA GLY A 26 -19.80 -7.29 4.18
C GLY A 26 -18.99 -6.82 5.40
N GLY A 27 -18.72 -7.70 6.35
CA GLY A 27 -17.91 -7.36 7.53
C GLY A 27 -16.78 -8.35 7.71
N THR A 28 -15.54 -7.95 7.44
CA THR A 28 -14.36 -8.81 7.54
C THR A 28 -13.76 -8.83 8.94
N ALA A 29 -13.86 -7.75 9.71
CA ALA A 29 -13.23 -7.62 11.02
C ALA A 29 -14.10 -8.15 12.20
N LEU A 30 -15.44 -8.04 12.12
CA LEU A 30 -16.34 -8.41 13.21
C LEU A 30 -16.27 -9.90 13.57
N PRO A 31 -16.23 -10.85 12.61
CA PRO A 31 -16.09 -12.28 12.93
C PRO A 31 -14.84 -12.60 13.74
N GLY A 32 -13.69 -12.03 13.32
CA GLY A 32 -12.43 -12.21 14.05
C GLY A 32 -12.43 -11.54 15.42
N LYS A 33 -13.04 -10.34 15.55
CA LYS A 33 -13.20 -9.67 16.85
C LYS A 33 -14.04 -10.48 17.82
N ALA A 34 -15.11 -11.11 17.35
CA ALA A 34 -15.94 -12.01 18.16
C ALA A 34 -15.16 -13.23 18.61
N ALA A 35 -14.40 -13.88 17.72
CA ALA A 35 -13.58 -15.03 18.05
C ALA A 35 -12.47 -14.71 19.07
N LEU A 36 -11.79 -13.56 18.91
CA LEU A 36 -10.74 -13.12 19.83
C LEU A 36 -11.27 -12.81 21.24
N ARG A 37 -12.53 -12.39 21.37
CA ARG A 37 -13.19 -12.24 22.69
C ARG A 37 -13.39 -13.58 23.38
N VAL A 38 -13.69 -14.66 22.63
CA VAL A 38 -13.84 -16.02 23.16
C VAL A 38 -12.47 -16.61 23.52
N TYR A 39 -11.47 -16.40 22.64
CA TYR A 39 -10.11 -16.87 22.87
C TYR A 39 -9.05 -15.89 22.34
N PRO A 40 -8.47 -15.04 23.22
CA PRO A 40 -7.45 -14.06 22.82
C PRO A 40 -6.19 -14.66 22.18
N GLY A 41 -5.81 -15.89 22.55
CA GLY A 41 -4.66 -16.63 21.98
C GLY A 41 -4.93 -17.35 20.67
N LEU A 42 -6.10 -17.17 20.06
CA LEU A 42 -6.56 -17.91 18.89
C LEU A 42 -5.60 -17.79 17.70
N MET A 43 -5.13 -16.57 17.36
CA MET A 43 -4.26 -16.35 16.22
C MET A 43 -2.97 -17.19 16.31
N ARG A 44 -2.37 -17.29 17.49
CA ARG A 44 -1.17 -18.11 17.71
C ARG A 44 -1.45 -19.61 17.45
N GLU A 45 -2.61 -20.10 17.87
CA GLU A 45 -2.95 -21.51 17.65
C GLU A 45 -3.22 -21.80 16.17
N LEU A 46 -3.92 -20.88 15.47
CA LEU A 46 -4.21 -21.00 14.03
C LEU A 46 -2.97 -20.81 13.15
N GLY A 47 -1.98 -20.04 13.61
CA GLY A 47 -0.70 -19.82 12.91
C GLY A 47 0.25 -21.02 12.93
N ARG A 48 -0.02 -22.02 13.78
CA ARG A 48 0.84 -23.21 13.85
C ARG A 48 0.81 -24.02 12.56
N GLY A 49 2.01 -24.24 12.00
CA GLY A 49 2.18 -24.96 10.73
C GLY A 49 1.78 -24.13 9.50
N VAL A 50 1.69 -22.81 9.64
CA VAL A 50 1.51 -21.89 8.53
C VAL A 50 2.76 -21.04 8.39
N GLU A 51 3.48 -21.15 7.27
CA GLU A 51 4.51 -20.20 6.90
C GLU A 51 3.85 -18.89 6.50
N THR A 52 4.31 -17.78 7.07
CA THR A 52 3.70 -16.47 6.85
C THR A 52 4.70 -15.46 6.33
N VAL A 53 4.35 -14.76 5.26
CA VAL A 53 4.99 -13.52 4.81
C VAL A 53 4.10 -12.38 5.25
N ILE A 54 4.64 -11.43 6.02
CA ILE A 54 3.91 -10.22 6.45
C ILE A 54 4.43 -9.02 5.69
N ILE A 55 3.53 -8.21 5.16
CA ILE A 55 3.82 -6.95 4.50
C ILE A 55 3.26 -5.82 5.37
N THR A 56 4.14 -4.89 5.77
CA THR A 56 3.78 -3.68 6.54
C THR A 56 4.51 -2.46 5.98
N GLY A 57 4.23 -1.27 6.52
CA GLY A 57 4.76 0.02 6.04
C GLY A 57 3.65 0.93 5.49
N THR A 58 3.92 2.20 5.27
CA THR A 58 2.90 3.21 4.99
C THR A 58 2.25 3.03 3.61
N ASN A 59 3.05 2.97 2.56
CA ASN A 59 2.57 2.88 1.18
C ASN A 59 3.04 1.57 0.52
N GLY A 60 2.28 1.06 -0.45
CA GLY A 60 2.66 -0.10 -1.26
C GLY A 60 2.27 -1.46 -0.68
N LYS A 61 1.78 -1.58 0.55
CA LYS A 61 1.39 -2.86 1.18
C LYS A 61 0.50 -3.74 0.29
N THR A 62 -0.62 -3.19 -0.14
CA THR A 62 -1.63 -3.92 -0.94
C THR A 62 -1.09 -4.34 -2.31
N THR A 63 -0.32 -3.45 -2.95
CA THR A 63 0.30 -3.74 -4.26
C THR A 63 1.35 -4.83 -4.12
N THR A 64 2.27 -4.73 -3.15
CA THR A 64 3.29 -5.75 -2.88
C THR A 64 2.66 -7.11 -2.53
N ALA A 65 1.62 -7.12 -1.67
CA ALA A 65 0.87 -8.34 -1.37
C ALA A 65 0.16 -8.90 -2.61
N GLY A 66 -0.37 -8.02 -3.48
CA GLY A 66 -0.96 -8.39 -4.77
C GLY A 66 0.04 -9.07 -5.69
N MET A 67 1.23 -8.50 -5.84
CA MET A 67 2.32 -9.07 -6.64
C MET A 67 2.73 -10.46 -6.13
N LEU A 68 2.94 -10.61 -4.81
CA LEU A 68 3.26 -11.92 -4.22
C LEU A 68 2.16 -12.97 -4.46
N ARG A 69 0.90 -12.59 -4.31
CA ARG A 69 -0.22 -13.49 -4.61
C ARG A 69 -0.23 -13.90 -6.08
N HIS A 70 -0.02 -12.95 -6.99
CA HIS A 70 0.02 -13.22 -8.42
C HIS A 70 1.17 -14.16 -8.81
N MET A 71 2.36 -13.98 -8.21
CA MET A 71 3.49 -14.90 -8.35
C MET A 71 3.11 -16.32 -7.91
N LEU A 72 2.44 -16.47 -6.77
CA LEU A 72 1.99 -17.76 -6.26
C LEU A 72 0.88 -18.39 -7.12
N ASP A 73 -0.05 -17.57 -7.63
CA ASP A 73 -1.09 -18.04 -8.56
C ASP A 73 -0.45 -18.57 -9.88
N LYS A 74 0.56 -17.87 -10.42
CA LYS A 74 1.33 -18.32 -11.60
C LYS A 74 2.13 -19.59 -11.34
N ALA A 75 2.68 -19.73 -10.12
CA ALA A 75 3.40 -20.93 -9.69
C ALA A 75 2.48 -22.10 -9.34
N GLY A 76 1.15 -21.92 -9.36
CA GLY A 76 0.18 -22.95 -8.93
C GLY A 76 0.28 -23.30 -7.44
N THR A 77 0.88 -22.43 -6.62
CA THR A 77 1.12 -22.67 -5.20
C THR A 77 -0.12 -22.33 -4.37
N ALA A 78 -0.56 -23.24 -3.52
CA ALA A 78 -1.72 -23.02 -2.67
C ALA A 78 -1.37 -22.11 -1.48
N TYR A 79 -2.03 -20.97 -1.36
CA TYR A 79 -1.87 -20.00 -0.27
C TYR A 79 -3.22 -19.39 0.14
N PHE A 80 -3.24 -18.63 1.23
CA PHE A 80 -4.35 -17.75 1.59
C PHE A 80 -3.83 -16.35 1.96
N SER A 81 -4.73 -15.36 1.96
CA SER A 81 -4.38 -13.96 2.17
C SER A 81 -5.61 -13.18 2.62
N ASN A 82 -5.42 -12.07 3.32
CA ASN A 82 -6.48 -11.12 3.67
C ASN A 82 -6.85 -10.22 2.48
N ARG A 83 -7.43 -10.81 1.42
CA ARG A 83 -7.76 -10.13 0.14
C ARG A 83 -8.69 -8.93 0.28
N SER A 84 -9.48 -8.89 1.33
CA SER A 84 -10.44 -7.81 1.62
C SER A 84 -9.81 -6.53 2.19
N GLY A 85 -8.48 -6.43 2.27
CA GLY A 85 -7.80 -5.30 2.89
C GLY A 85 -8.01 -5.19 4.41
N ALA A 86 -8.52 -6.25 5.06
CA ALA A 86 -8.71 -6.32 6.51
C ALA A 86 -7.37 -6.58 7.20
N ASN A 87 -6.54 -5.55 7.29
CA ASN A 87 -5.14 -5.59 7.76
C ASN A 87 -4.98 -5.42 9.28
N LEU A 88 -6.09 -5.33 10.02
CA LEU A 88 -6.09 -5.31 11.49
C LEU A 88 -6.06 -6.73 12.05
N THR A 89 -5.61 -6.89 13.29
CA THR A 89 -5.55 -8.18 14.01
C THR A 89 -6.83 -9.01 13.88
N SER A 90 -8.00 -8.36 14.00
CA SER A 90 -9.30 -9.03 13.89
C SER A 90 -9.59 -9.55 12.47
N GLY A 91 -9.27 -8.78 11.45
CA GLY A 91 -9.43 -9.18 10.05
C GLY A 91 -8.51 -10.35 9.69
N ILE A 92 -7.22 -10.23 10.05
CA ILE A 92 -6.23 -11.30 9.86
C ILE A 92 -6.68 -12.58 10.57
N THR A 93 -7.16 -12.49 11.83
CA THR A 93 -7.67 -13.66 12.56
C THR A 93 -8.85 -14.32 11.84
N ALA A 94 -9.75 -13.52 11.27
CA ALA A 94 -10.89 -14.04 10.51
C ALA A 94 -10.44 -14.85 9.28
N GLU A 95 -9.41 -14.41 8.56
CA GLU A 95 -8.85 -15.15 7.42
C GLU A 95 -8.19 -16.47 7.86
N PHE A 96 -7.45 -16.46 8.98
CA PHE A 96 -6.90 -17.69 9.55
C PHE A 96 -7.99 -18.70 9.97
N ILE A 97 -9.13 -18.23 10.50
CA ILE A 97 -10.28 -19.09 10.82
C ILE A 97 -10.88 -19.72 9.55
N GLU A 98 -11.00 -18.97 8.45
CA GLU A 98 -11.50 -19.51 7.18
C GLU A 98 -10.57 -20.56 6.58
N ASN A 99 -9.26 -20.36 6.75
CA ASN A 99 -8.25 -21.33 6.32
C ASN A 99 -8.10 -22.52 7.26
N ALA A 100 -8.78 -22.57 8.39
CA ALA A 100 -8.71 -23.68 9.35
C ALA A 100 -9.98 -24.53 9.38
N ASP A 101 -9.86 -25.77 9.86
CA ASP A 101 -11.00 -26.55 10.33
C ASP A 101 -11.50 -26.03 11.69
N LEU A 102 -12.53 -26.68 12.27
CA LEU A 102 -13.06 -26.26 13.55
C LEU A 102 -12.12 -26.54 14.75
N LEU A 103 -11.11 -27.36 14.56
CA LEU A 103 -10.10 -27.68 15.58
C LEU A 103 -8.82 -26.87 15.42
N GLY A 104 -8.78 -25.96 14.43
CA GLY A 104 -7.67 -25.08 14.16
C GLY A 104 -6.57 -25.66 13.26
N LYS A 105 -6.81 -26.80 12.59
CA LYS A 105 -5.85 -27.35 11.62
C LYS A 105 -5.92 -26.55 10.32
N PRO A 106 -4.79 -26.03 9.82
CA PRO A 106 -4.78 -25.24 8.58
C PRO A 106 -5.10 -26.10 7.36
N LYS A 107 -5.84 -25.52 6.41
CA LYS A 107 -6.15 -26.12 5.09
C LYS A 107 -5.02 -25.85 4.09
N LYS A 108 -4.41 -24.67 4.19
CA LYS A 108 -3.26 -24.23 3.41
C LYS A 108 -2.17 -23.78 4.38
N THR A 109 -0.93 -24.05 4.05
CA THR A 109 0.22 -23.86 4.94
C THR A 109 1.09 -22.65 4.59
N LEU A 110 0.70 -21.85 3.59
CA LEU A 110 1.36 -20.60 3.21
C LEU A 110 0.36 -19.43 3.28
N ALA A 111 0.78 -18.34 3.91
CA ALA A 111 0.00 -17.12 4.05
C ALA A 111 0.77 -15.88 3.58
N VAL A 112 0.11 -15.01 2.80
CA VAL A 112 0.59 -13.67 2.44
C VAL A 112 -0.32 -12.66 3.12
N ILE A 113 0.19 -11.97 4.13
CA ILE A 113 -0.61 -11.16 5.05
C ILE A 113 -0.18 -9.68 4.97
N GLU A 114 -1.09 -8.83 4.53
CA GLU A 114 -0.99 -7.39 4.70
C GLU A 114 -1.34 -7.03 6.15
N CYS A 115 -0.46 -6.31 6.84
CA CYS A 115 -0.63 -5.94 8.24
C CYS A 115 -0.43 -4.44 8.44
N ASP A 116 -1.35 -3.83 9.16
CA ASP A 116 -1.28 -2.46 9.63
C ASP A 116 -0.16 -2.30 10.68
N GLU A 117 0.54 -1.18 10.66
CA GLU A 117 1.74 -0.94 11.45
C GLU A 117 1.47 -1.02 12.97
N GLY A 118 0.32 -0.47 13.41
CA GLY A 118 -0.09 -0.50 14.82
C GLY A 118 -0.48 -1.90 15.29
N ASN A 119 -0.92 -2.78 14.40
CA ASN A 119 -1.29 -4.16 14.69
C ASN A 119 -0.12 -5.14 14.54
N PHE A 120 0.93 -4.73 13.83
CA PHE A 120 2.08 -5.59 13.52
C PHE A 120 2.73 -6.22 14.77
N PRO A 121 2.95 -5.52 15.91
CA PRO A 121 3.56 -6.13 17.09
C PRO A 121 2.77 -7.33 17.66
N ALA A 122 1.45 -7.28 17.60
CA ALA A 122 0.60 -8.36 18.08
C ALA A 122 0.56 -9.54 17.08
N VAL A 123 0.49 -9.22 15.79
CA VAL A 123 0.44 -10.19 14.70
C VAL A 123 1.78 -10.94 14.58
N ALA A 124 2.91 -10.22 14.60
CA ALA A 124 4.26 -10.81 14.56
C ALA A 124 4.52 -11.76 15.74
N ALA A 125 4.14 -11.33 16.96
CA ALA A 125 4.24 -12.17 18.15
C ALA A 125 3.41 -13.45 18.07
N ALA A 126 2.24 -13.40 17.43
CA ALA A 126 1.34 -14.54 17.31
C ALA A 126 1.75 -15.50 16.19
N LEU A 127 2.09 -14.98 15.02
CA LEU A 127 2.31 -15.78 13.80
C LEU A 127 3.77 -16.23 13.62
N GLN A 128 4.76 -15.53 14.22
CA GLN A 128 6.20 -15.82 14.05
C GLN A 128 6.55 -15.95 12.54
N PRO A 129 6.42 -14.88 11.76
CA PRO A 129 6.51 -14.96 10.30
C PRO A 129 7.89 -15.44 9.82
N ARG A 130 7.94 -16.09 8.66
CA ARG A 130 9.17 -16.48 7.97
C ARG A 130 9.88 -15.27 7.38
N ALA A 131 9.11 -14.33 6.81
CA ALA A 131 9.62 -13.09 6.25
C ALA A 131 8.72 -11.90 6.62
N VAL A 132 9.33 -10.74 6.83
CA VAL A 132 8.66 -9.46 7.04
C VAL A 132 9.17 -8.46 6.03
N ILE A 133 8.27 -7.90 5.23
CA ILE A 133 8.56 -6.81 4.30
C ILE A 133 8.15 -5.50 4.96
N VAL A 134 9.05 -4.53 4.98
CA VAL A 134 8.72 -3.15 5.32
C VAL A 134 8.97 -2.27 4.09
N THR A 135 7.89 -1.82 3.46
CA THR A 135 7.95 -1.15 2.16
C THR A 135 8.58 0.24 2.25
N ASN A 136 8.04 1.08 3.10
CA ASN A 136 8.49 2.45 3.38
C ASN A 136 7.75 3.00 4.59
N LEU A 137 8.23 4.12 5.14
CA LEU A 137 7.58 4.85 6.22
C LEU A 137 7.47 6.32 5.84
N PHE A 138 6.24 6.82 5.81
CA PHE A 138 5.87 8.20 5.56
C PHE A 138 4.89 8.68 6.62
N ARG A 139 4.71 9.98 6.77
CA ARG A 139 3.61 10.53 7.56
C ARG A 139 2.28 10.05 6.98
N ASP A 140 1.43 9.49 7.82
CA ASP A 140 0.12 8.98 7.43
C ASP A 140 -0.80 9.00 8.65
N GLN A 141 -1.96 9.61 8.54
CA GLN A 141 -2.98 9.68 9.60
C GLN A 141 -2.37 10.04 10.97
N LEU A 142 -1.82 11.26 11.10
CA LEU A 142 -1.15 11.73 12.33
C LEU A 142 -2.07 11.65 13.56
N ASP A 143 -3.37 11.83 13.38
CA ASP A 143 -4.41 11.67 14.40
C ASP A 143 -4.49 10.25 14.96
N ARG A 144 -4.06 9.25 14.18
CA ARG A 144 -4.12 7.82 14.53
C ARG A 144 -2.78 7.25 14.99
N TYR A 145 -1.69 7.64 14.35
CA TYR A 145 -0.37 7.04 14.56
C TYR A 145 0.65 8.01 15.15
N GLY A 146 0.34 9.31 15.22
CA GLY A 146 1.30 10.33 15.62
C GLY A 146 2.47 10.45 14.63
N GLU A 147 3.63 10.83 15.14
CA GLU A 147 4.84 11.03 14.35
C GLU A 147 5.33 9.72 13.66
N VAL A 148 5.95 9.86 12.51
CA VAL A 148 6.47 8.73 11.71
C VAL A 148 7.47 7.86 12.47
N THR A 149 8.22 8.45 13.41
CA THR A 149 9.14 7.74 14.31
C THR A 149 8.41 6.80 15.25
N HIS A 150 7.22 7.16 15.73
CA HIS A 150 6.39 6.28 16.55
C HIS A 150 5.94 5.04 15.74
N THR A 151 5.53 5.23 14.49
CA THR A 151 5.19 4.13 13.59
C THR A 151 6.39 3.19 13.37
N ARG A 152 7.58 3.76 13.18
CA ARG A 152 8.84 3.00 13.10
C ARG A 152 9.07 2.16 14.37
N ASP A 153 8.87 2.74 15.55
CA ASP A 153 9.11 2.07 16.84
C ASP A 153 8.09 0.96 17.11
N LEU A 154 6.84 1.13 16.68
CA LEU A 154 5.85 0.05 16.69
C LEU A 154 6.33 -1.14 15.85
N ILE A 155 6.81 -0.91 14.62
CA ILE A 155 7.34 -1.97 13.76
C ILE A 155 8.57 -2.61 14.39
N ALA A 156 9.50 -1.83 14.94
CA ALA A 156 10.68 -2.34 15.65
C ALA A 156 10.30 -3.27 16.82
N SER A 157 9.29 -2.86 17.61
CA SER A 157 8.73 -3.69 18.68
C SER A 157 8.16 -5.02 18.18
N GLY A 158 7.56 -5.02 16.98
CA GLY A 158 7.07 -6.25 16.34
C GLY A 158 8.19 -7.17 15.87
N ILE A 159 9.25 -6.61 15.28
CA ILE A 159 10.45 -7.34 14.85
C ILE A 159 11.10 -8.05 16.04
N GLN A 160 11.25 -7.36 17.18
CA GLN A 160 11.80 -7.97 18.40
C GLN A 160 11.01 -9.19 18.90
N LYS A 161 9.68 -9.24 18.62
CA LYS A 161 8.81 -10.36 18.98
C LYS A 161 8.86 -11.53 17.99
N ALA A 162 9.54 -11.36 16.85
CA ALA A 162 9.70 -12.37 15.81
C ALA A 162 11.20 -12.51 15.40
N PRO A 163 12.08 -12.93 16.31
CA PRO A 163 13.53 -12.93 16.08
C PRO A 163 13.98 -13.90 14.98
N GLY A 164 13.16 -14.87 14.62
CA GLY A 164 13.45 -15.83 13.53
C GLY A 164 13.05 -15.33 12.13
N ALA A 165 12.36 -14.20 12.03
CA ALA A 165 11.94 -13.65 10.74
C ALA A 165 13.13 -13.09 9.95
N VAL A 166 13.14 -13.30 8.63
CA VAL A 166 14.02 -12.54 7.73
C VAL A 166 13.36 -11.21 7.42
N LEU A 167 14.12 -10.12 7.56
CA LEU A 167 13.64 -8.78 7.27
C LEU A 167 13.97 -8.39 5.83
N CYS A 168 12.97 -8.04 5.04
CA CYS A 168 13.11 -7.46 3.70
C CYS A 168 12.85 -5.96 3.83
N LEU A 169 13.91 -5.15 3.88
CA LEU A 169 13.83 -3.72 4.22
C LEU A 169 14.22 -2.84 3.04
N ASN A 170 13.51 -1.73 2.88
CA ASN A 170 13.85 -0.72 1.89
C ASN A 170 15.09 0.09 2.35
N ALA A 171 16.20 -0.05 1.63
CA ALA A 171 17.45 0.67 1.89
C ALA A 171 17.31 2.18 1.68
N ASP A 172 16.49 2.59 0.72
CA ASP A 172 16.33 4.00 0.32
C ASP A 172 15.60 4.83 1.38
N CYS A 173 14.83 4.19 2.26
CA CYS A 173 14.14 4.83 3.38
C CYS A 173 14.96 4.70 4.66
N SER A 174 15.49 5.81 5.20
CA SER A 174 16.32 5.79 6.42
C SER A 174 15.60 5.20 7.62
N LEU A 175 14.28 5.39 7.73
CA LEU A 175 13.47 4.84 8.80
C LEU A 175 13.36 3.31 8.69
N THR A 176 13.08 2.77 7.50
CA THR A 176 13.02 1.31 7.30
C THR A 176 14.39 0.67 7.41
N ALA A 177 15.42 1.27 6.83
CA ALA A 177 16.79 0.76 6.92
C ALA A 177 17.24 0.63 8.38
N SER A 178 16.86 1.58 9.24
CA SER A 178 17.19 1.58 10.67
C SER A 178 16.56 0.40 11.45
N LEU A 179 15.52 -0.23 10.94
CA LEU A 179 14.88 -1.40 11.56
C LEU A 179 15.81 -2.63 11.55
N GLY A 180 16.78 -2.67 10.65
CA GLY A 180 17.80 -3.71 10.58
C GLY A 180 19.02 -3.44 11.46
N TRP A 181 19.06 -2.29 12.17
CA TRP A 181 20.18 -2.00 13.06
C TRP A 181 19.99 -2.73 14.40
N ASP A 182 21.06 -3.30 14.91
CA ASP A 182 21.12 -3.89 16.26
C ASP A 182 20.02 -4.96 16.55
N VAL A 183 19.58 -5.68 15.50
CA VAL A 183 18.61 -6.79 15.61
C VAL A 183 19.27 -8.12 15.25
N PRO A 184 18.87 -9.25 15.89
CA PRO A 184 19.40 -10.58 15.56
C PRO A 184 18.89 -11.13 14.24
N ASN A 185 17.88 -10.52 13.67
CA ASN A 185 17.22 -10.96 12.45
C ASN A 185 18.17 -10.88 11.23
N LYS A 186 18.15 -11.89 10.38
CA LYS A 186 18.74 -11.75 9.04
C LYS A 186 18.01 -10.66 8.28
N THR A 187 18.75 -9.68 7.76
CA THR A 187 18.20 -8.57 6.99
C THR A 187 18.68 -8.69 5.54
N VAL A 188 17.76 -8.46 4.62
CA VAL A 188 17.99 -8.35 3.18
C VAL A 188 17.46 -7.00 2.75
N TYR A 189 18.32 -6.16 2.19
CA TYR A 189 17.95 -4.83 1.74
C TYR A 189 17.60 -4.83 0.25
N PHE A 190 16.52 -4.15 -0.11
CA PHE A 190 16.21 -3.81 -1.49
C PHE A 190 16.24 -2.30 -1.68
N GLY A 191 16.47 -1.84 -2.90
CA GLY A 191 16.52 -0.42 -3.21
C GLY A 191 16.83 -0.12 -4.66
N LEU A 192 16.84 1.16 -5.02
CA LEU A 192 17.10 1.66 -6.36
C LEU A 192 18.55 2.17 -6.46
N GLU A 193 19.34 1.60 -7.38
CA GLU A 193 20.68 2.08 -7.71
C GLU A 193 20.63 2.94 -8.98
N ASN A 194 21.50 3.96 -9.05
CA ASN A 194 21.68 4.82 -10.24
C ASN A 194 20.42 5.49 -10.79
N ILE A 195 19.30 5.42 -10.07
CA ILE A 195 18.03 6.04 -10.43
C ILE A 195 17.86 7.27 -9.55
N SER A 196 17.78 8.47 -10.18
CA SER A 196 17.66 9.74 -9.49
C SER A 196 16.44 10.52 -9.97
N SER A 197 15.88 11.32 -9.07
CA SER A 197 14.99 12.43 -9.42
C SER A 197 15.78 13.72 -9.39
N ASP A 198 15.58 14.58 -10.38
CA ASP A 198 16.18 15.92 -10.42
C ASP A 198 15.53 16.86 -9.39
N ALA A 199 14.35 16.49 -8.89
CA ALA A 199 13.63 17.30 -7.91
C ALA A 199 14.11 16.98 -6.49
N VAL A 200 14.62 18.01 -5.80
CA VAL A 200 14.84 17.95 -4.34
C VAL A 200 13.49 18.10 -3.65
N PRO A 201 13.09 17.17 -2.78
CA PRO A 201 11.80 17.26 -2.12
C PRO A 201 11.70 18.51 -1.25
N SER A 202 10.59 19.22 -1.35
CA SER A 202 10.29 20.40 -0.52
C SER A 202 10.09 20.05 0.95
N VAL A 203 9.55 18.86 1.23
CA VAL A 203 9.27 18.35 2.57
C VAL A 203 9.87 16.96 2.72
N SER A 204 10.51 16.71 3.87
CA SER A 204 11.06 15.40 4.24
C SER A 204 10.42 14.92 5.54
N ASP A 205 9.82 13.73 5.51
CA ASP A 205 9.24 13.11 6.72
C ASP A 205 10.29 12.54 7.68
N ALA A 206 11.54 12.39 7.21
CA ALA A 206 12.65 11.83 8.00
C ALA A 206 13.94 12.65 7.82
N PRO A 207 13.95 13.96 8.20
CA PRO A 207 15.09 14.82 7.92
C PRO A 207 16.29 14.59 8.83
N HIS A 208 16.11 13.90 9.98
CA HIS A 208 17.13 13.79 11.02
C HIS A 208 17.60 12.36 11.25
N CYS A 209 18.90 12.23 11.50
CA CYS A 209 19.55 10.97 11.80
C CYS A 209 19.04 10.36 13.11
N LEU A 210 18.57 9.12 13.06
CA LEU A 210 18.07 8.40 14.22
C LEU A 210 19.15 8.04 15.24
N ARG A 211 20.46 8.15 14.88
CA ARG A 211 21.57 7.88 15.79
C ARG A 211 22.03 9.13 16.54
N CYS A 212 22.12 10.27 15.86
CA CYS A 212 22.74 11.45 16.45
C CYS A 212 21.93 12.75 16.35
N GLY A 213 20.73 12.72 15.70
CA GLY A 213 19.88 13.89 15.54
C GLY A 213 20.31 14.90 14.47
N ALA A 214 21.49 14.76 13.87
CA ALA A 214 21.95 15.65 12.81
C ALA A 214 21.10 15.47 11.54
N ARG A 215 21.04 16.50 10.71
CA ARG A 215 20.26 16.42 9.45
C ARG A 215 20.95 15.46 8.48
N TYR A 216 20.16 14.61 7.82
CA TYR A 216 20.65 13.77 6.73
C TYR A 216 21.01 14.61 5.51
N ALA A 217 22.04 14.17 4.79
CA ALA A 217 22.38 14.61 3.45
C ALA A 217 22.13 13.47 2.46
N TYR A 218 21.98 13.79 1.20
CA TYR A 218 21.70 12.84 0.13
C TYR A 218 22.70 13.01 -1.00
N ARG A 219 23.26 11.89 -1.48
CA ARG A 219 24.03 11.88 -2.74
C ARG A 219 23.08 11.89 -3.92
N ARG A 220 21.87 11.31 -3.73
CA ARG A 220 20.86 11.18 -4.75
C ARG A 220 19.48 11.01 -4.09
N TYR A 221 18.49 11.73 -4.57
CA TYR A 221 17.08 11.51 -4.23
C TYR A 221 16.45 10.57 -5.25
N THR A 222 15.54 9.71 -4.79
CA THR A 222 14.71 8.87 -5.65
C THR A 222 13.30 9.45 -5.76
N PHE A 223 12.61 9.56 -4.64
CA PHE A 223 11.36 10.31 -4.48
C PHE A 223 11.12 10.62 -3.00
N ALA A 224 10.48 11.75 -2.70
CA ALA A 224 10.29 12.24 -1.34
C ALA A 224 11.60 12.14 -0.53
N HIS A 225 11.59 11.61 0.70
CA HIS A 225 12.79 11.43 1.52
C HIS A 225 13.53 10.09 1.26
N LEU A 226 13.23 9.41 0.16
CA LEU A 226 13.91 8.18 -0.23
C LEU A 226 15.09 8.47 -1.15
N GLY A 227 16.17 7.73 -0.99
CA GLY A 227 17.36 7.86 -1.84
C GLY A 227 18.64 7.38 -1.18
N ASP A 228 19.78 7.83 -1.69
CA ASP A 228 21.10 7.54 -1.14
C ASP A 228 21.45 8.54 -0.02
N TRP A 229 20.87 8.32 1.13
CA TRP A 229 21.02 9.15 2.32
C TRP A 229 22.26 8.81 3.14
N TYR A 230 22.84 9.83 3.80
CA TYR A 230 23.92 9.65 4.77
C TYR A 230 23.86 10.75 5.84
N CYS A 231 24.44 10.46 7.00
CA CYS A 231 24.62 11.42 8.07
C CYS A 231 26.03 11.96 8.07
N PRO A 232 26.28 13.24 7.80
CA PRO A 232 27.62 13.83 7.78
C PRO A 232 28.27 13.89 9.16
N ALA A 233 27.48 13.80 10.25
CA ALA A 233 27.98 13.92 11.62
C ALA A 233 28.45 12.59 12.21
N CYS A 234 27.72 11.47 12.01
CA CYS A 234 28.04 10.18 12.64
C CYS A 234 28.36 9.07 11.64
N GLY A 235 28.32 9.34 10.33
CA GLY A 235 28.64 8.36 9.30
C GLY A 235 27.56 7.28 9.06
N ALA A 236 26.40 7.34 9.73
CA ALA A 236 25.28 6.46 9.39
C ALA A 236 24.85 6.71 7.94
N GLN A 237 24.69 5.66 7.15
CA GLN A 237 24.38 5.80 5.74
C GLN A 237 23.47 4.68 5.24
N ARG A 238 22.89 4.89 4.08
CA ARG A 238 22.13 3.89 3.33
C ARG A 238 22.92 2.60 3.20
N PRO A 239 22.38 1.46 3.63
CA PRO A 239 23.02 0.18 3.36
C PRO A 239 23.00 -0.11 1.85
N ALA A 240 24.05 -0.79 1.36
CA ALA A 240 24.02 -1.28 -0.01
C ALA A 240 22.88 -2.31 -0.14
N PRO A 241 22.00 -2.19 -1.14
CA PRO A 241 20.93 -3.17 -1.32
C PRO A 241 21.47 -4.50 -1.84
N ASP A 242 21.01 -5.60 -1.25
CA ASP A 242 21.27 -6.96 -1.73
C ASP A 242 20.49 -7.24 -3.03
N MET A 243 19.33 -6.58 -3.16
CA MET A 243 18.42 -6.65 -4.30
C MET A 243 18.31 -5.23 -4.87
N ALA A 244 19.18 -4.90 -5.83
CA ALA A 244 19.38 -3.55 -6.34
C ALA A 244 18.74 -3.38 -7.73
N VAL A 245 17.76 -2.52 -7.88
CA VAL A 245 17.25 -2.11 -9.19
C VAL A 245 18.27 -1.17 -9.83
N GLU A 246 18.88 -1.58 -10.94
CA GLU A 246 19.96 -0.86 -11.63
C GLU A 246 19.44 0.03 -12.77
N SER A 247 18.39 -0.41 -13.48
CA SER A 247 17.77 0.37 -14.55
C SER A 247 16.25 0.20 -14.59
N VAL A 248 15.57 1.25 -15.03
CA VAL A 248 14.14 1.31 -15.28
C VAL A 248 13.90 2.06 -16.57
N GLU A 249 13.32 1.41 -17.56
CA GLU A 249 12.99 1.99 -18.85
C GLU A 249 11.47 1.92 -19.06
N ALA A 250 10.89 2.99 -19.62
CA ALA A 250 9.46 3.01 -19.91
C ALA A 250 9.13 2.08 -21.08
N LEU A 251 8.09 1.26 -20.93
CA LEU A 251 7.60 0.39 -22.00
C LEU A 251 6.58 1.12 -22.90
N PRO A 252 6.59 0.88 -24.22
CA PRO A 252 5.51 1.32 -25.10
C PRO A 252 4.15 0.78 -24.60
N GLY A 253 3.18 1.66 -24.38
CA GLY A 253 1.87 1.29 -23.85
C GLY A 253 1.74 1.35 -22.33
N GLY A 254 2.79 1.75 -21.63
CA GLY A 254 2.85 1.89 -20.17
C GLY A 254 3.55 0.72 -19.49
N GLY A 255 3.94 0.92 -18.24
CA GLY A 255 4.75 -0.05 -17.52
C GLY A 255 6.26 0.25 -17.60
N SER A 256 7.09 -0.66 -17.11
CA SER A 256 8.54 -0.47 -17.01
C SER A 256 9.29 -1.77 -17.31
N ALA A 257 10.34 -1.71 -18.13
CA ALA A 257 11.37 -2.74 -18.20
C ALA A 257 12.37 -2.48 -17.08
N VAL A 258 12.65 -3.49 -16.26
CA VAL A 258 13.44 -3.37 -15.03
C VAL A 258 14.60 -4.35 -15.06
N THR A 259 15.81 -3.87 -14.75
CA THR A 259 16.97 -4.72 -14.49
C THR A 259 17.34 -4.62 -13.02
N MET A 260 17.46 -5.76 -12.36
CA MET A 260 17.75 -5.84 -10.94
C MET A 260 18.92 -6.82 -10.67
N LYS A 261 19.91 -6.34 -9.96
CA LYS A 261 21.00 -7.16 -9.42
C LYS A 261 20.52 -7.92 -8.18
N THR A 262 20.84 -9.18 -8.12
CA THR A 262 20.60 -10.08 -6.98
C THR A 262 21.90 -10.72 -6.55
N PRO A 263 21.97 -11.37 -5.38
CA PRO A 263 23.17 -12.13 -4.97
C PRO A 263 23.57 -13.25 -5.93
N GLU A 264 22.63 -13.80 -6.71
CA GLU A 264 22.88 -14.89 -7.66
C GLU A 264 23.24 -14.39 -9.06
N GLY A 265 23.04 -13.11 -9.36
CA GLY A 265 23.26 -12.50 -10.67
C GLY A 265 22.23 -11.43 -10.99
N THR A 266 22.15 -11.03 -12.24
CA THR A 266 21.19 -10.01 -12.71
C THR A 266 19.96 -10.69 -13.29
N VAL A 267 18.78 -10.17 -12.92
CA VAL A 267 17.48 -10.56 -13.48
C VAL A 267 16.86 -9.36 -14.19
N SER A 268 16.14 -9.61 -15.27
CA SER A 268 15.37 -8.59 -15.99
C SER A 268 13.92 -9.03 -16.09
N PHE A 269 13.01 -8.08 -15.93
CA PHE A 269 11.57 -8.33 -16.00
C PHE A 269 10.81 -7.09 -16.47
N ASP A 270 9.68 -7.32 -17.08
CA ASP A 270 8.71 -6.28 -17.38
C ASP A 270 7.74 -6.15 -16.22
N LEU A 271 7.38 -4.93 -15.87
CA LEU A 271 6.36 -4.59 -14.89
C LEU A 271 5.23 -3.84 -15.60
N ALA A 272 4.04 -4.42 -15.63
CA ALA A 272 2.89 -3.82 -16.31
C ALA A 272 2.42 -2.50 -15.66
N LEU A 273 2.72 -2.29 -14.38
CA LEU A 273 2.34 -1.08 -13.67
C LEU A 273 3.35 0.06 -13.92
N PRO A 274 2.89 1.26 -14.31
CA PRO A 274 3.75 2.42 -14.45
C PRO A 274 4.18 2.97 -13.08
N ALA A 275 5.11 3.91 -13.09
CA ALA A 275 5.64 4.68 -11.97
C ALA A 275 6.64 3.94 -11.07
N LEU A 276 7.66 4.70 -10.67
CA LEU A 276 8.83 4.21 -9.94
C LEU A 276 8.50 3.56 -8.59
N TYR A 277 7.46 4.02 -7.89
CA TYR A 277 7.03 3.40 -6.63
C TYR A 277 6.51 1.96 -6.83
N ASN A 278 5.97 1.61 -8.01
CA ASN A 278 5.59 0.24 -8.33
C ASN A 278 6.81 -0.64 -8.59
N VAL A 279 7.89 -0.08 -9.13
CA VAL A 279 9.18 -0.78 -9.24
C VAL A 279 9.75 -1.08 -7.83
N CYS A 280 9.65 -0.14 -6.89
CA CYS A 280 10.00 -0.40 -5.48
C CYS A 280 9.14 -1.51 -4.86
N ASN A 281 7.83 -1.53 -5.14
CA ASN A 281 6.93 -2.59 -4.66
C ASN A 281 7.29 -3.96 -5.28
N ALA A 282 7.68 -4.00 -6.55
CA ALA A 282 8.13 -5.21 -7.24
C ALA A 282 9.46 -5.71 -6.66
N ALA A 283 10.42 -4.81 -6.42
CA ALA A 283 11.69 -5.15 -5.76
C ALA A 283 11.46 -5.73 -4.35
N ALA A 284 10.54 -5.15 -3.57
CA ALA A 284 10.14 -5.66 -2.26
C ALA A 284 9.52 -7.07 -2.37
N ALA A 285 8.63 -7.29 -3.34
CA ALA A 285 7.99 -8.59 -3.58
C ALA A 285 9.01 -9.66 -4.01
N LEU A 286 9.89 -9.35 -4.95
CA LEU A 286 10.95 -10.27 -5.42
C LEU A 286 11.96 -10.59 -4.31
N THR A 287 12.27 -9.62 -3.43
CA THR A 287 13.13 -9.84 -2.27
C THR A 287 12.51 -10.88 -1.31
N ALA A 288 11.22 -10.77 -1.06
CA ALA A 288 10.52 -11.74 -0.23
C ALA A 288 10.37 -13.09 -0.93
N ALA A 289 10.03 -13.12 -2.22
CA ALA A 289 9.94 -14.35 -3.02
C ALA A 289 11.26 -15.13 -2.97
N ARG A 290 12.40 -14.45 -3.19
CA ARG A 290 13.73 -15.03 -3.05
C ARG A 290 13.98 -15.54 -1.62
N THR A 291 13.63 -14.76 -0.60
CA THR A 291 13.77 -15.14 0.81
C THR A 291 12.97 -16.40 1.15
N MET A 292 11.82 -16.57 0.54
CA MET A 292 10.96 -17.74 0.69
C MET A 292 11.42 -18.94 -0.17
N GLY A 293 12.42 -18.76 -1.03
CA GLY A 293 12.93 -19.80 -1.93
C GLY A 293 12.00 -20.11 -3.10
N TRP A 294 11.19 -19.13 -3.54
CA TRP A 294 10.31 -19.27 -4.70
C TRP A 294 11.12 -19.17 -6.00
N ASP A 295 10.61 -19.78 -7.06
CA ASP A 295 11.22 -19.73 -8.37
C ASP A 295 11.23 -18.30 -8.93
N MET A 296 12.42 -17.71 -9.07
CA MET A 296 12.58 -16.32 -9.47
C MET A 296 12.17 -16.06 -10.92
N ASP A 297 12.31 -17.04 -11.82
CA ASP A 297 11.93 -16.89 -13.22
C ASP A 297 10.40 -16.78 -13.32
N ILE A 298 9.68 -17.63 -12.59
CA ILE A 298 8.21 -17.56 -12.49
C ILE A 298 7.78 -16.23 -11.84
N CYS A 299 8.47 -15.81 -10.77
CA CYS A 299 8.14 -14.57 -10.08
C CYS A 299 8.37 -13.33 -10.96
N CYS A 300 9.46 -13.27 -11.71
CA CYS A 300 9.74 -12.19 -12.66
C CYS A 300 8.73 -12.18 -13.80
N ALA A 301 8.45 -13.32 -14.41
CA ALA A 301 7.47 -13.44 -15.49
C ALA A 301 6.05 -13.03 -15.06
N ALA A 302 5.68 -13.28 -13.79
CA ALA A 302 4.38 -12.89 -13.26
C ALA A 302 4.16 -11.38 -13.19
N LEU A 303 5.21 -10.57 -13.13
CA LEU A 303 5.09 -9.11 -13.05
C LEU A 303 4.68 -8.47 -14.39
N ALA A 304 4.94 -9.13 -15.51
CA ALA A 304 4.66 -8.62 -16.84
C ALA A 304 3.15 -8.49 -17.13
N ASP A 305 2.32 -9.30 -16.50
CA ASP A 305 0.86 -9.27 -16.65
C ASP A 305 0.13 -8.95 -15.33
N PHE A 306 0.87 -8.48 -14.31
CA PHE A 306 0.27 -8.07 -13.05
C PHE A 306 -0.56 -6.80 -13.24
N GLY A 307 -1.87 -6.94 -13.19
CA GLY A 307 -2.82 -5.83 -13.34
C GLY A 307 -2.91 -4.94 -12.10
N ALA A 308 -3.51 -3.77 -12.28
CA ALA A 308 -3.77 -2.83 -11.21
C ALA A 308 -4.64 -3.47 -10.10
N VAL A 309 -4.23 -3.28 -8.85
CA VAL A 309 -5.01 -3.67 -7.69
C VAL A 309 -6.08 -2.60 -7.42
N PHE A 310 -7.23 -3.01 -6.93
CA PHE A 310 -8.37 -2.18 -6.57
C PHE A 310 -7.99 -0.77 -6.06
N GLY A 311 -8.49 0.28 -6.75
CA GLY A 311 -8.25 1.68 -6.43
C GLY A 311 -6.81 2.17 -6.63
N ARG A 312 -5.90 1.33 -7.16
CA ARG A 312 -4.49 1.69 -7.36
C ARG A 312 -4.13 1.63 -8.83
N MET A 313 -4.28 2.76 -9.52
CA MET A 313 -4.18 2.87 -10.99
C MET A 313 -5.22 2.01 -11.72
N GLU A 314 -6.34 1.72 -11.03
CA GLU A 314 -7.46 0.96 -11.62
C GLU A 314 -8.05 1.74 -12.80
N GLN A 315 -8.29 1.04 -13.89
CA GLN A 315 -8.89 1.62 -15.09
C GLN A 315 -10.28 1.05 -15.32
N LEU A 316 -11.25 1.92 -15.53
CA LEU A 316 -12.63 1.60 -15.86
C LEU A 316 -13.00 2.31 -17.16
N THR A 317 -13.96 1.75 -17.89
CA THR A 317 -14.58 2.41 -19.04
C THR A 317 -16.05 2.65 -18.73
N VAL A 318 -16.45 3.91 -18.69
CA VAL A 318 -17.85 4.33 -18.39
C VAL A 318 -18.41 4.97 -19.65
N GLY A 319 -19.25 4.23 -20.37
CA GLY A 319 -19.63 4.61 -21.73
C GLY A 319 -18.39 4.64 -22.64
N GLU A 320 -18.07 5.81 -23.21
CA GLU A 320 -16.87 6.05 -24.02
C GLU A 320 -15.73 6.68 -23.21
N THR A 321 -15.94 6.98 -21.93
CA THR A 321 -14.98 7.67 -21.08
C THR A 321 -14.04 6.70 -20.38
N SER A 322 -12.74 6.85 -20.60
CA SER A 322 -11.71 6.17 -19.82
C SER A 322 -11.56 6.85 -18.47
N VAL A 323 -11.68 6.08 -17.39
CA VAL A 323 -11.57 6.56 -16.01
C VAL A 323 -10.44 5.83 -15.31
N ARG A 324 -9.49 6.57 -14.76
CA ARG A 324 -8.41 6.02 -13.94
C ARG A 324 -8.57 6.45 -12.49
N ILE A 325 -8.51 5.50 -11.57
CA ILE A 325 -8.66 5.73 -10.13
C ILE A 325 -7.30 5.58 -9.46
N VAL A 326 -6.85 6.65 -8.77
CA VAL A 326 -5.56 6.70 -8.07
C VAL A 326 -5.82 7.07 -6.61
N LEU A 327 -5.85 6.09 -5.73
CA LEU A 327 -6.08 6.29 -4.30
C LEU A 327 -4.98 7.16 -3.69
N VAL A 328 -5.36 8.23 -3.00
CA VAL A 328 -4.47 9.12 -2.25
C VAL A 328 -4.91 9.18 -0.78
N LYS A 329 -3.96 9.19 0.16
CA LYS A 329 -4.30 9.22 1.60
C LYS A 329 -3.28 9.96 2.47
N ASN A 330 -2.17 10.38 1.89
CA ASN A 330 -1.11 11.12 2.55
C ASN A 330 -0.34 11.99 1.53
N PRO A 331 0.48 12.96 1.97
CA PRO A 331 1.20 13.85 1.08
C PRO A 331 2.05 13.13 0.04
N ALA A 332 2.91 12.19 0.47
CA ALA A 332 3.81 11.48 -0.43
C ALA A 332 3.08 10.66 -1.50
N GLY A 333 1.95 10.03 -1.15
CA GLY A 333 1.09 9.33 -2.11
C GLY A 333 0.38 10.29 -3.06
N CYS A 334 -0.02 11.46 -2.55
CA CYS A 334 -0.64 12.52 -3.35
C CYS A 334 0.36 13.08 -4.37
N ASP A 335 1.58 13.45 -3.96
CA ASP A 335 2.60 13.98 -4.85
C ASP A 335 2.89 13.03 -6.03
N ARG A 336 2.93 11.72 -5.78
CA ARG A 336 3.07 10.71 -6.86
C ARG A 336 1.90 10.71 -7.83
N ALA A 337 0.67 10.90 -7.32
CA ALA A 337 -0.51 11.01 -8.17
C ALA A 337 -0.53 12.33 -8.97
N LEU A 338 -0.03 13.42 -8.37
CA LEU A 338 0.12 14.72 -9.03
C LEU A 338 1.20 14.67 -10.12
N GLU A 339 2.35 14.03 -9.88
CA GLU A 339 3.38 13.78 -10.89
C GLU A 339 2.85 12.95 -12.06
N PHE A 340 2.07 11.90 -11.75
CA PHE A 340 1.40 11.13 -12.78
C PHE A 340 0.46 12.02 -13.63
N LEU A 341 -0.35 12.89 -13.00
CA LEU A 341 -1.18 13.85 -13.72
C LEU A 341 -0.36 14.82 -14.59
N ALA A 342 0.76 15.32 -14.07
CA ALA A 342 1.64 16.23 -14.79
C ALA A 342 2.26 15.55 -16.04
N SER A 343 2.54 14.25 -15.97
CA SER A 343 3.14 13.48 -17.08
C SER A 343 2.18 13.15 -18.23
N GLN A 344 0.86 13.34 -18.04
CA GLN A 344 -0.11 13.07 -19.10
C GLN A 344 -0.10 14.19 -20.14
N SER A 345 0.00 13.86 -21.42
CA SER A 345 0.01 14.84 -22.51
C SER A 345 -1.40 15.20 -23.03
N GLU A 346 -2.38 14.31 -22.80
CA GLU A 346 -3.75 14.46 -23.28
C GLU A 346 -4.60 15.42 -22.43
N ASP A 347 -5.62 16.06 -23.02
CA ASP A 347 -6.60 16.82 -22.24
C ASP A 347 -7.46 15.87 -21.43
N LEU A 348 -7.47 16.04 -20.11
CA LEU A 348 -8.20 15.18 -19.17
C LEU A 348 -8.90 16.00 -18.09
N LEU A 349 -9.88 15.38 -17.42
CA LEU A 349 -10.54 15.94 -16.26
C LEU A 349 -9.97 15.31 -14.97
N PRO A 350 -9.20 16.05 -14.16
CA PRO A 350 -8.83 15.58 -12.81
C PRO A 350 -10.00 15.83 -11.85
N ILE A 351 -10.30 14.82 -11.02
CA ILE A 351 -11.33 14.92 -9.97
C ILE A 351 -10.70 14.51 -8.64
N PHE A 352 -10.66 15.43 -7.68
CA PHE A 352 -10.14 15.22 -6.34
C PHE A 352 -11.28 14.93 -5.38
N CYS A 353 -11.24 13.79 -4.67
CA CYS A 353 -12.31 13.41 -3.76
C CYS A 353 -11.78 13.28 -2.34
N LEU A 354 -12.37 14.00 -1.38
CA LEU A 354 -11.89 14.08 0.00
C LEU A 354 -13.02 13.88 1.01
N ASN A 355 -12.86 12.87 1.86
CA ASN A 355 -13.68 12.62 3.04
C ASN A 355 -12.82 12.66 4.31
N ASP A 356 -13.47 12.81 5.47
CA ASP A 356 -12.86 12.75 6.81
C ASP A 356 -13.50 11.68 7.71
N ASN A 357 -13.97 10.59 7.10
CA ASN A 357 -14.53 9.47 7.84
C ASN A 357 -13.42 8.75 8.64
N ALA A 358 -13.79 8.04 9.71
CA ALA A 358 -12.84 7.35 10.58
C ALA A 358 -11.87 6.39 9.86
N ALA A 359 -12.28 5.85 8.70
CA ALA A 359 -11.42 4.99 7.88
C ALA A 359 -10.40 5.76 7.01
N ASP A 360 -10.65 7.06 6.76
CA ASP A 360 -9.76 7.95 5.99
C ASP A 360 -8.70 8.62 6.88
N GLY A 361 -8.96 8.68 8.21
CA GLY A 361 -8.38 9.63 9.13
C GLY A 361 -9.21 10.90 9.17
N THR A 362 -9.40 11.46 10.37
CA THR A 362 -10.23 12.66 10.57
C THR A 362 -9.47 13.95 10.28
N ASP A 363 -8.14 13.89 10.31
CA ASP A 363 -7.25 15.00 9.95
C ASP A 363 -7.02 15.04 8.44
N VAL A 364 -7.56 16.06 7.78
CA VAL A 364 -7.38 16.33 6.34
C VAL A 364 -6.31 17.40 6.07
N SER A 365 -5.63 17.89 7.09
CA SER A 365 -4.61 18.95 6.94
C SER A 365 -3.45 18.54 6.04
N TRP A 366 -3.23 17.24 5.86
CA TRP A 366 -2.21 16.68 4.98
C TRP A 366 -2.31 17.17 3.52
N ILE A 367 -3.49 17.63 3.05
CA ILE A 367 -3.63 18.19 1.71
C ILE A 367 -2.80 19.45 1.51
N TRP A 368 -2.44 20.17 2.60
CA TRP A 368 -1.61 21.37 2.55
C TRP A 368 -0.11 21.05 2.44
N ASP A 369 0.29 19.83 2.72
CA ASP A 369 1.68 19.35 2.60
C ASP A 369 1.97 18.74 1.21
N ALA A 370 0.95 18.47 0.38
CA ALA A 370 1.11 17.95 -0.98
C ALA A 370 1.33 19.09 -1.99
N ASP A 371 2.16 18.84 -3.00
CA ASP A 371 2.66 19.86 -3.96
C ASP A 371 1.73 20.05 -5.17
N TYR A 372 0.53 20.57 -4.92
CA TYR A 372 -0.40 20.96 -5.98
C TYR A 372 0.11 22.16 -6.82
N GLU A 373 0.96 22.99 -6.23
CA GLU A 373 1.56 24.15 -6.86
C GLU A 373 2.40 23.75 -8.08
N SER A 374 3.26 22.77 -7.95
CA SER A 374 4.08 22.26 -9.06
C SER A 374 3.21 21.69 -10.19
N LEU A 375 2.14 20.95 -9.86
CA LEU A 375 1.19 20.47 -10.88
C LEU A 375 0.58 21.64 -11.66
N LEU A 376 0.01 22.63 -10.96
CA LEU A 376 -0.74 23.73 -11.58
C LEU A 376 0.16 24.76 -12.26
N ALA A 377 1.44 24.85 -11.85
CA ALA A 377 2.45 25.65 -12.56
C ALA A 377 2.85 25.02 -13.91
N THR A 378 2.88 23.69 -13.98
CA THR A 378 3.26 22.96 -15.20
C THR A 378 2.08 22.73 -16.13
N ARG A 379 0.85 22.61 -15.57
CA ARG A 379 -0.33 22.29 -16.34
C ARG A 379 -1.58 23.00 -15.82
N GLN A 380 -2.19 23.80 -16.67
CA GLN A 380 -3.49 24.38 -16.40
C GLN A 380 -4.60 23.46 -16.94
N TYR A 381 -5.64 23.26 -16.16
CA TYR A 381 -6.79 22.44 -16.52
C TYR A 381 -8.00 23.32 -16.82
N ALA A 382 -8.64 23.12 -17.97
CA ALA A 382 -9.86 23.84 -18.33
C ALA A 382 -11.04 23.53 -17.38
N SER A 383 -11.01 22.38 -16.72
CA SER A 383 -11.97 22.00 -15.69
C SER A 383 -11.32 21.06 -14.67
N ILE A 384 -11.69 21.23 -13.39
CA ILE A 384 -11.28 20.42 -12.25
C ILE A 384 -12.51 20.04 -11.47
N GLY A 385 -12.69 18.77 -11.13
CA GLY A 385 -13.77 18.30 -10.27
C GLY A 385 -13.32 18.17 -8.82
N VAL A 386 -14.22 18.45 -7.88
CA VAL A 386 -14.05 18.12 -6.47
C VAL A 386 -15.30 17.44 -5.91
N TYR A 387 -15.12 16.46 -5.02
CA TYR A 387 -16.21 15.69 -4.42
C TYR A 387 -15.87 15.25 -2.98
N GLY A 388 -16.92 15.00 -2.19
CA GLY A 388 -16.82 14.41 -0.85
C GLY A 388 -17.20 15.37 0.26
N VAL A 389 -17.20 14.87 1.50
CA VAL A 389 -17.60 15.65 2.70
C VAL A 389 -16.74 16.90 2.86
N ARG A 390 -15.46 16.82 2.46
CA ARG A 390 -14.48 17.91 2.53
C ARG A 390 -14.16 18.52 1.14
N ALA A 391 -15.13 18.47 0.21
CA ALA A 391 -14.95 19.03 -1.13
C ALA A 391 -14.60 20.53 -1.12
N GLN A 392 -15.15 21.31 -0.19
CA GLN A 392 -14.88 22.74 -0.08
C GLN A 392 -13.44 23.03 0.42
N ASP A 393 -12.89 22.18 1.31
CA ASP A 393 -11.48 22.28 1.74
C ASP A 393 -10.56 21.98 0.55
N MET A 394 -10.88 20.97 -0.25
CA MET A 394 -10.13 20.63 -1.46
C MET A 394 -10.22 21.76 -2.50
N ARG A 395 -11.42 22.34 -2.73
CA ARG A 395 -11.57 23.51 -3.60
C ARG A 395 -10.70 24.67 -3.15
N LEU A 396 -10.72 24.97 -1.84
CA LEU A 396 -9.89 26.02 -1.26
C LEU A 396 -8.40 25.73 -1.48
N ARG A 397 -7.96 24.49 -1.23
CA ARG A 397 -6.57 24.08 -1.43
C ARG A 397 -6.11 24.26 -2.87
N LEU A 398 -6.92 23.84 -3.84
CA LEU A 398 -6.62 23.98 -5.27
C LEU A 398 -6.54 25.46 -5.70
N LYS A 399 -7.46 26.28 -5.19
CA LYS A 399 -7.42 27.72 -5.42
C LYS A 399 -6.12 28.36 -4.91
N TYR A 400 -5.69 28.01 -3.69
CA TYR A 400 -4.42 28.49 -3.14
C TYR A 400 -3.20 28.00 -3.91
N ALA A 401 -3.29 26.83 -4.55
CA ALA A 401 -2.24 26.29 -5.41
C ALA A 401 -2.20 26.95 -6.81
N GLY A 402 -3.15 27.83 -7.13
CA GLY A 402 -3.16 28.58 -8.39
C GLY A 402 -4.19 28.11 -9.42
N ALA A 403 -5.14 27.25 -9.06
CA ALA A 403 -6.26 26.91 -9.94
C ALA A 403 -7.23 28.10 -10.08
N ASP A 404 -7.74 28.30 -11.30
CA ASP A 404 -8.87 29.23 -11.49
C ASP A 404 -10.11 28.69 -10.78
N ASP A 405 -10.65 29.46 -9.83
CA ASP A 405 -11.85 29.08 -9.07
C ASP A 405 -13.06 28.83 -9.97
N ALA A 406 -13.15 29.52 -11.11
CA ALA A 406 -14.21 29.33 -12.11
C ALA A 406 -14.09 27.98 -12.85
N ALA A 407 -12.90 27.38 -12.91
CA ALA A 407 -12.66 26.07 -13.50
C ALA A 407 -13.01 24.91 -12.54
N ILE A 408 -13.25 25.18 -11.24
CA ILE A 408 -13.50 24.15 -10.23
C ILE A 408 -15.00 23.89 -10.09
N THR A 409 -15.40 22.66 -10.40
CA THR A 409 -16.79 22.19 -10.20
C THR A 409 -16.86 21.31 -8.95
N VAL A 410 -17.78 21.66 -8.04
CA VAL A 410 -18.10 20.84 -6.85
C VAL A 410 -19.26 19.92 -7.18
N TYR A 411 -19.10 18.63 -6.99
CA TYR A 411 -20.16 17.64 -7.12
C TYR A 411 -20.76 17.35 -5.74
N ASP A 412 -22.07 17.55 -5.58
CA ASP A 412 -22.76 17.37 -4.30
C ASP A 412 -22.96 15.89 -3.97
N THR A 413 -23.20 15.06 -4.99
CA THR A 413 -23.42 13.62 -4.81
C THR A 413 -22.51 12.78 -5.73
N ALA A 414 -22.32 11.52 -5.36
CA ALA A 414 -21.61 10.58 -6.22
C ALA A 414 -22.37 10.28 -7.53
N ASP A 415 -23.69 10.44 -7.54
CA ASP A 415 -24.52 10.28 -8.74
C ASP A 415 -24.30 11.45 -9.71
N ASP A 416 -24.19 12.70 -9.20
CA ASP A 416 -23.86 13.87 -10.02
C ASP A 416 -22.48 13.75 -10.65
N LEU A 417 -21.48 13.30 -9.85
CA LEU A 417 -20.14 13.02 -10.34
C LEU A 417 -20.15 11.94 -11.43
N ALA A 418 -20.84 10.83 -11.20
CA ALA A 418 -20.91 9.72 -12.15
C ALA A 418 -21.61 10.13 -13.46
N ALA A 419 -22.67 10.93 -13.37
CA ALA A 419 -23.35 11.48 -14.54
C ALA A 419 -22.48 12.47 -15.34
N ALA A 420 -21.65 13.27 -14.65
CA ALA A 420 -20.69 14.16 -15.29
C ALA A 420 -19.59 13.38 -16.01
N VAL A 421 -19.03 12.36 -15.36
CA VAL A 421 -18.01 11.46 -15.94
C VAL A 421 -18.52 10.79 -17.22
N GLN A 422 -19.77 10.34 -17.23
CA GLN A 422 -20.37 9.69 -18.40
C GLN A 422 -20.49 10.61 -19.62
N LYS A 423 -20.61 11.93 -19.40
CA LYS A 423 -20.86 12.94 -20.44
C LYS A 423 -19.63 13.72 -20.89
N VAL A 424 -18.52 13.62 -20.16
CA VAL A 424 -17.39 14.55 -20.34
C VAL A 424 -16.63 14.39 -21.65
N GLY A 425 -16.68 13.20 -22.28
CA GLY A 425 -16.08 12.96 -23.61
C GLY A 425 -14.54 13.02 -23.65
N LYS A 426 -13.87 13.02 -22.50
CA LYS A 426 -12.40 13.00 -22.37
C LYS A 426 -11.97 12.14 -21.19
N PRO A 427 -10.72 11.67 -21.14
CA PRO A 427 -10.23 10.86 -20.04
C PRO A 427 -10.41 11.54 -18.69
N VAL A 428 -10.72 10.75 -17.66
CA VAL A 428 -10.90 11.20 -16.29
C VAL A 428 -9.87 10.53 -15.37
N VAL A 429 -9.24 11.31 -14.51
CA VAL A 429 -8.40 10.80 -13.44
C VAL A 429 -9.01 11.18 -12.10
N LEU A 430 -9.43 10.17 -11.35
CA LEU A 430 -9.98 10.31 -10.00
C LEU A 430 -8.87 10.13 -8.97
N LEU A 431 -8.77 11.09 -8.04
CA LEU A 431 -7.84 11.07 -6.90
C LEU A 431 -8.64 11.03 -5.59
N PRO A 432 -9.27 9.91 -5.26
CA PRO A 432 -10.05 9.78 -4.04
C PRO A 432 -9.19 9.35 -2.85
N ASN A 433 -9.63 9.69 -1.63
CA ASN A 433 -9.24 8.95 -0.45
C ASN A 433 -10.14 7.71 -0.27
N TYR A 434 -9.91 6.91 0.79
CA TYR A 434 -10.43 5.54 0.85
C TYR A 434 -11.96 5.45 0.79
N THR A 435 -12.69 6.20 1.62
CA THR A 435 -14.16 6.07 1.66
C THR A 435 -14.83 6.75 0.48
N SER A 436 -14.28 7.85 -0.03
CA SER A 436 -14.77 8.48 -1.27
C SER A 436 -14.54 7.56 -2.47
N MET A 437 -13.39 6.84 -2.51
CA MET A 437 -13.11 5.83 -3.53
C MET A 437 -14.18 4.73 -3.56
N LEU A 438 -14.51 4.15 -2.41
CA LEU A 438 -15.52 3.09 -2.34
C LEU A 438 -16.85 3.56 -2.95
N THR A 439 -17.30 4.76 -2.56
CA THR A 439 -18.57 5.31 -3.01
C THR A 439 -18.58 5.61 -4.51
N VAL A 440 -17.55 6.31 -4.99
CA VAL A 440 -17.49 6.72 -6.42
C VAL A 440 -17.26 5.52 -7.32
N ARG A 441 -16.35 4.61 -6.92
CA ARG A 441 -16.07 3.40 -7.70
C ARG A 441 -17.30 2.51 -7.85
N ASP A 442 -18.07 2.29 -6.78
CA ASP A 442 -19.29 1.46 -6.86
C ASP A 442 -20.31 2.05 -7.87
N LYS A 443 -20.44 3.38 -7.92
CA LYS A 443 -21.30 4.07 -8.90
C LYS A 443 -20.78 3.92 -10.32
N LEU A 444 -19.50 4.17 -10.55
CA LEU A 444 -18.87 4.05 -11.87
C LEU A 444 -18.83 2.61 -12.37
N SER A 445 -18.55 1.63 -11.50
CA SER A 445 -18.56 0.21 -11.86
C SER A 445 -19.96 -0.27 -12.26
N ALA A 446 -21.02 0.20 -11.59
CA ALA A 446 -22.38 -0.11 -11.97
C ALA A 446 -22.72 0.41 -13.39
N LEU A 447 -22.19 1.58 -13.78
CA LEU A 447 -22.33 2.14 -15.13
C LEU A 447 -21.47 1.43 -16.18
N ALA A 448 -20.32 0.89 -15.77
CA ALA A 448 -19.39 0.14 -16.62
C ALA A 448 -19.79 -1.34 -16.80
N GLY A 449 -20.88 -1.82 -16.17
CA GLY A 449 -21.28 -3.23 -16.19
C GLY A 449 -20.41 -4.17 -15.36
N GLY A 450 -19.62 -3.62 -14.44
CA GLY A 450 -18.72 -4.37 -13.54
C GLY A 450 -19.38 -4.78 -12.21
N GLY A 451 -18.78 -5.78 -11.53
CA GLY A 451 -19.22 -6.27 -10.23
C GLY A 451 -18.96 -5.30 -9.07
N ARG A 452 -19.64 -5.52 -7.95
CA ARG A 452 -19.42 -4.77 -6.70
C ARG A 452 -18.13 -5.19 -6.01
N PHE A 453 -17.55 -4.29 -5.19
CA PHE A 453 -16.31 -4.51 -4.43
C PHE A 453 -16.29 -5.81 -3.60
N TRP A 454 -17.47 -6.26 -3.14
CA TRP A 454 -17.62 -7.40 -2.22
C TRP A 454 -18.01 -8.72 -2.90
N GLU A 455 -18.17 -8.72 -4.21
CA GLU A 455 -18.39 -9.90 -5.04
C GLU A 455 -17.06 -10.39 -5.65
#